data_b09b4241936d0ccf8de8008485dab85f
#
_entry.id   b09b4241936d0ccf8de8008485dab85f
#
_cell.length_a   1.000
_cell.length_b   1.000
_cell.length_c   1.000
_cell.angle_alpha   90.00
_cell.angle_beta   90.00
_cell.angle_gamma   90.00
#
_symmetry.space_group_name_H-M   'P 1'
#
loop_
_entity.id
_entity.type
_entity.pdbx_description
1 polymer ?
#
loop_
_entity_poly.entity_id
_entity_poly.type
_entity_poly.pdbx_seq_one_letter_code
_entity_poly.pdbx_strand_id
1 'polypeptide(L)'
;MCHTTFFHGQGFLGISGAILIQMYDTLCKGEPSTYLLMLALLPTLVSLVLMFLVRIYKATTADEKKHLNGFSAVALSIAGYLMIIIILENIFTLPLWARISTFILLLILVVSPLGIAIKALREDSNRSLQKFSIETNLLTDSAEQITSPKFSTAEDPVEYHQLPSGDSKVKGTSDDKMLVNEEQLNLLQAMRTVNFWMLFIAMICGMGSGLATINNMSQIGESLNYTTTEINSLVSLWSIWNFLGRFGAGYVSDYFLHSRGCARPLFMVITLAIMSIGNLVIASGLPGALYAGSVLVGVCYGSQWSLMPTITSEIFGVVHMGTIFNTITIASPVGSYIFSVRVVGYIYDKEASAAGKTCTGTQCFMLSFLIMASATLLGSLAALGLYFRTKSFYNQVILRRLNL
;
A
#
# COMPACT_ATOMS: atom_id res chain seq x y z
N MET A 1 8.45 11.49 -5.60
CA MET A 1 7.03 11.84 -5.75
C MET A 1 6.14 10.63 -6.03
N CYS A 2 6.44 9.75 -6.97
CA CYS A 2 5.63 8.54 -7.24
C CYS A 2 5.41 7.65 -5.99
N HIS A 3 6.36 7.63 -5.05
CA HIS A 3 6.31 6.85 -3.82
C HIS A 3 5.19 7.28 -2.86
N THR A 4 5.01 8.59 -2.65
CA THR A 4 4.04 9.10 -1.67
C THR A 4 2.59 8.79 -2.10
N THR A 5 2.27 8.94 -3.38
CA THR A 5 0.95 8.62 -3.94
C THR A 5 0.64 7.13 -3.83
N PHE A 6 1.64 6.28 -4.05
CA PHE A 6 1.49 4.84 -3.92
C PHE A 6 1.16 4.40 -2.48
N PHE A 7 1.81 4.98 -1.47
CA PHE A 7 1.54 4.67 -0.05
C PHE A 7 0.10 4.98 0.36
N HIS A 8 -0.45 6.09 -0.13
CA HIS A 8 -1.82 6.49 0.18
C HIS A 8 -2.84 5.52 -0.41
N GLY A 9 -2.65 5.12 -1.66
CA GLY A 9 -3.49 4.10 -2.31
C GLY A 9 -3.47 2.75 -1.59
N GLN A 10 -2.29 2.29 -1.19
CA GLN A 10 -2.12 1.05 -0.44
C GLN A 10 -2.73 1.11 0.98
N GLY A 11 -2.76 2.29 1.61
CA GLY A 11 -3.40 2.50 2.91
C GLY A 11 -4.91 2.19 2.86
N PHE A 12 -5.65 2.72 1.89
CA PHE A 12 -7.08 2.48 1.76
C PHE A 12 -7.45 1.00 1.60
N LEU A 13 -6.61 0.20 0.95
CA LEU A 13 -6.81 -1.25 0.87
C LEU A 13 -6.78 -1.92 2.26
N GLY A 14 -5.99 -1.40 3.20
CA GLY A 14 -5.92 -1.93 4.57
C GLY A 14 -7.22 -1.77 5.34
N ILE A 15 -7.96 -0.67 5.15
CA ILE A 15 -9.21 -0.37 5.87
C ILE A 15 -10.42 -1.14 5.29
N SER A 16 -10.35 -1.57 4.03
CA SER A 16 -11.50 -2.17 3.32
C SER A 16 -12.12 -3.35 4.06
N GLY A 17 -11.32 -4.19 4.71
CA GLY A 17 -11.80 -5.32 5.49
C GLY A 17 -12.68 -4.91 6.67
N ALA A 18 -12.28 -3.89 7.43
CA ALA A 18 -13.08 -3.38 8.54
C ALA A 18 -14.40 -2.76 8.08
N ILE A 19 -14.41 -2.05 6.95
CA ILE A 19 -15.63 -1.49 6.34
C ILE A 19 -16.58 -2.62 5.92
N LEU A 20 -16.06 -3.68 5.29
CA LEU A 20 -16.87 -4.81 4.85
C LEU A 20 -17.50 -5.58 6.01
N ILE A 21 -16.80 -5.73 7.13
CA ILE A 21 -17.34 -6.37 8.33
C ILE A 21 -18.45 -5.50 8.93
N GLN A 22 -18.28 -4.19 9.02
CA GLN A 22 -19.34 -3.27 9.48
C GLN A 22 -20.59 -3.31 8.57
N MET A 23 -20.39 -3.48 7.26
CA MET A 23 -21.47 -3.70 6.32
C MET A 23 -22.19 -5.05 6.55
N TYR A 24 -21.43 -6.10 6.82
CA TYR A 24 -21.98 -7.43 7.10
C TYR A 24 -22.88 -7.40 8.36
N ASP A 25 -22.39 -6.84 9.44
CA ASP A 25 -23.09 -6.79 10.72
C ASP A 25 -24.34 -5.88 10.66
N THR A 26 -24.29 -4.80 9.86
CA THR A 26 -25.39 -3.80 9.79
C THR A 26 -26.44 -4.15 8.74
N LEU A 27 -26.03 -4.54 7.52
CA LEU A 27 -26.91 -4.74 6.38
C LEU A 27 -27.34 -6.20 6.20
N CYS A 28 -26.43 -7.15 6.42
CA CYS A 28 -26.69 -8.56 6.15
C CYS A 28 -27.25 -9.32 7.36
N LYS A 29 -27.32 -8.67 8.54
CA LYS A 29 -27.86 -9.25 9.79
C LYS A 29 -27.28 -10.63 10.14
N GLY A 30 -26.04 -10.89 9.73
CA GLY A 30 -25.37 -12.18 9.95
C GLY A 30 -25.71 -13.27 8.93
N GLU A 31 -26.45 -12.98 7.86
CA GLU A 31 -26.79 -13.95 6.80
C GLU A 31 -25.65 -14.07 5.77
N PRO A 32 -24.91 -15.20 5.71
CA PRO A 32 -23.72 -15.34 4.87
C PRO A 32 -24.03 -15.26 3.36
N SER A 33 -25.20 -15.75 2.93
CA SER A 33 -25.62 -15.76 1.52
C SER A 33 -25.83 -14.35 0.98
N THR A 34 -26.48 -13.49 1.77
CA THR A 34 -26.69 -12.06 1.43
C THR A 34 -25.36 -11.31 1.37
N TYR A 35 -24.44 -11.61 2.27
CA TYR A 35 -23.09 -11.03 2.26
C TYR A 35 -22.29 -11.41 1.02
N LEU A 36 -22.30 -12.70 0.63
CA LEU A 36 -21.60 -13.17 -0.57
C LEU A 36 -22.14 -12.49 -1.84
N LEU A 37 -23.49 -12.34 -1.94
CA LEU A 37 -24.11 -11.63 -3.05
C LEU A 37 -23.68 -10.15 -3.08
N MET A 38 -23.67 -9.48 -1.93
CA MET A 38 -23.23 -8.10 -1.80
C MET A 38 -21.75 -7.96 -2.18
N LEU A 39 -20.89 -8.87 -1.73
CA LEU A 39 -19.47 -8.87 -2.04
C LEU A 39 -19.19 -9.10 -3.53
N ALA A 40 -20.05 -9.83 -4.24
CA ALA A 40 -19.94 -10.02 -5.69
C ALA A 40 -20.44 -8.79 -6.47
N LEU A 41 -21.57 -8.20 -6.08
CA LEU A 41 -22.22 -7.13 -6.84
C LEU A 41 -21.65 -5.74 -6.55
N LEU A 42 -21.39 -5.41 -5.29
CA LEU A 42 -20.98 -4.06 -4.90
C LEU A 42 -19.66 -3.63 -5.56
N PRO A 43 -18.55 -4.40 -5.48
CA PRO A 43 -17.29 -4.00 -6.10
C PRO A 43 -17.39 -3.91 -7.64
N THR A 44 -18.16 -4.80 -8.27
CA THR A 44 -18.34 -4.79 -9.72
C THR A 44 -19.12 -3.56 -10.19
N LEU A 45 -20.20 -3.21 -9.52
CA LEU A 45 -21.00 -2.02 -9.84
C LEU A 45 -20.19 -0.73 -9.60
N VAL A 46 -19.52 -0.64 -8.44
CA VAL A 46 -18.67 0.51 -8.12
C VAL A 46 -17.53 0.65 -9.14
N SER A 47 -16.88 -0.45 -9.53
CA SER A 47 -15.80 -0.42 -10.53
C SER A 47 -16.31 0.02 -11.90
N LEU A 48 -17.49 -0.42 -12.33
CA LEU A 48 -18.12 0.01 -13.58
C LEU A 48 -18.42 1.51 -13.58
N VAL A 49 -18.98 2.03 -12.49
CA VAL A 49 -19.26 3.47 -12.35
C VAL A 49 -17.98 4.28 -12.33
N LEU A 50 -16.98 3.85 -11.56
CA LEU A 50 -15.70 4.55 -11.45
C LEU A 50 -14.88 4.51 -12.74
N MET A 51 -15.03 3.49 -13.58
CA MET A 51 -14.34 3.39 -14.86
C MET A 51 -14.59 4.62 -15.76
N PHE A 52 -15.79 5.19 -15.71
CA PHE A 52 -16.11 6.42 -16.48
C PHE A 52 -15.47 7.68 -15.89
N LEU A 53 -15.09 7.66 -14.60
CA LEU A 53 -14.45 8.78 -13.90
C LEU A 53 -12.92 8.74 -13.98
N VAL A 54 -12.35 7.58 -14.29
CA VAL A 54 -10.89 7.40 -14.35
C VAL A 54 -10.36 8.05 -15.64
N ARG A 55 -9.54 9.10 -15.50
CA ARG A 55 -8.81 9.73 -16.59
C ARG A 55 -7.32 9.71 -16.29
N ILE A 56 -6.51 9.55 -17.34
CA ILE A 56 -5.05 9.66 -17.23
C ILE A 56 -4.72 11.13 -17.03
N TYR A 57 -4.18 11.46 -15.87
CA TYR A 57 -3.86 12.81 -15.46
C TYR A 57 -2.34 13.02 -15.38
N LYS A 58 -1.84 14.12 -15.97
CA LYS A 58 -0.45 14.54 -15.78
C LYS A 58 -0.40 15.52 -14.61
N ALA A 59 -0.01 15.04 -13.45
CA ALA A 59 0.09 15.83 -12.23
C ALA A 59 1.16 16.92 -12.32
N THR A 60 0.83 18.14 -11.88
CA THR A 60 1.77 19.24 -11.68
C THR A 60 2.19 19.28 -10.20
N THR A 61 3.47 19.29 -9.95
CA THR A 61 4.19 18.87 -8.72
C THR A 61 3.92 19.67 -7.43
N ALA A 62 3.38 20.87 -7.47
CA ALA A 62 3.34 21.77 -6.30
C ALA A 62 2.11 21.55 -5.38
N ASP A 63 0.93 21.24 -5.91
CA ASP A 63 -0.31 21.08 -5.13
C ASP A 63 -0.61 19.63 -4.74
N GLU A 64 0.09 18.68 -5.34
CA GLU A 64 -0.09 17.25 -5.09
C GLU A 64 0.09 16.90 -3.60
N LYS A 65 1.08 17.51 -2.94
CA LYS A 65 1.33 17.29 -1.51
C LYS A 65 0.16 17.74 -0.62
N LYS A 66 -0.49 18.84 -0.96
CA LYS A 66 -1.63 19.39 -0.19
C LYS A 66 -2.83 18.45 -0.25
N HIS A 67 -3.19 18.00 -1.45
CA HIS A 67 -4.32 17.09 -1.64
C HIS A 67 -4.02 15.71 -1.06
N LEU A 68 -2.79 15.23 -1.18
CA LEU A 68 -2.32 13.97 -0.63
C LEU A 68 -2.39 13.95 0.91
N ASN A 69 -1.98 15.05 1.57
CA ASN A 69 -2.15 15.19 3.03
C ASN A 69 -3.63 15.20 3.44
N GLY A 70 -4.52 15.77 2.62
CA GLY A 70 -5.95 15.71 2.83
C GLY A 70 -6.50 14.27 2.79
N PHE A 71 -6.10 13.48 1.80
CA PHE A 71 -6.45 12.04 1.72
C PHE A 71 -5.92 11.26 2.92
N SER A 72 -4.70 11.54 3.37
CA SER A 72 -4.12 10.89 4.55
C SER A 72 -4.90 11.22 5.82
N ALA A 73 -5.27 12.48 6.02
CA ALA A 73 -6.03 12.91 7.19
C ALA A 73 -7.41 12.22 7.22
N VAL A 74 -8.09 12.12 6.07
CA VAL A 74 -9.38 11.41 5.98
C VAL A 74 -9.19 9.92 6.26
N ALA A 75 -8.17 9.26 5.68
CA ALA A 75 -7.92 7.85 5.92
C ALA A 75 -7.63 7.54 7.40
N LEU A 76 -6.82 8.38 8.07
CA LEU A 76 -6.56 8.26 9.50
C LEU A 76 -7.83 8.51 10.34
N SER A 77 -8.68 9.46 9.94
CA SER A 77 -9.96 9.73 10.60
C SER A 77 -10.92 8.53 10.48
N ILE A 78 -11.00 7.89 9.31
CA ILE A 78 -11.79 6.67 9.10
C ILE A 78 -11.26 5.53 9.96
N ALA A 79 -9.95 5.31 9.99
CA ALA A 79 -9.33 4.26 10.80
C ALA A 79 -9.58 4.47 12.30
N GLY A 80 -9.41 5.71 12.80
CA GLY A 80 -9.71 6.06 14.19
C GLY A 80 -11.18 5.88 14.53
N TYR A 81 -12.09 6.30 13.65
CA TYR A 81 -13.52 6.12 13.79
C TYR A 81 -13.91 4.63 13.87
N LEU A 82 -13.42 3.81 12.93
CA LEU A 82 -13.67 2.36 12.92
C LEU A 82 -13.13 1.69 14.18
N MET A 83 -11.94 2.07 14.64
CA MET A 83 -11.36 1.52 15.86
C MET A 83 -12.25 1.80 17.08
N ILE A 84 -12.74 3.03 17.22
CA ILE A 84 -13.63 3.41 18.32
C ILE A 84 -14.94 2.62 18.26
N ILE A 85 -15.58 2.53 17.09
CA ILE A 85 -16.84 1.80 16.93
C ILE A 85 -16.68 0.32 17.26
N ILE A 86 -15.64 -0.35 16.73
CA ILE A 86 -15.38 -1.77 16.98
C ILE A 86 -15.18 -2.04 18.48
N ILE A 87 -14.44 -1.17 19.17
CA ILE A 87 -14.23 -1.29 20.61
C ILE A 87 -15.55 -1.08 21.37
N LEU A 88 -16.35 -0.08 20.98
CA LEU A 88 -17.65 0.19 21.62
C LEU A 88 -18.63 -0.97 21.40
N GLU A 89 -18.69 -1.55 20.20
CA GLU A 89 -19.55 -2.71 19.91
C GLU A 89 -19.14 -3.98 20.65
N ASN A 90 -17.85 -4.10 20.98
CA ASN A 90 -17.36 -5.22 21.78
C ASN A 90 -17.69 -5.06 23.26
N ILE A 91 -17.70 -3.82 23.78
CA ILE A 91 -18.00 -3.55 25.21
C ILE A 91 -19.50 -3.43 25.45
N PHE A 92 -20.24 -2.80 24.52
CA PHE A 92 -21.65 -2.49 24.67
C PHE A 92 -22.47 -3.11 23.53
N THR A 93 -23.62 -3.71 23.87
CA THR A 93 -24.62 -4.11 22.87
C THR A 93 -25.34 -2.87 22.35
N LEU A 94 -24.92 -2.37 21.18
CA LEU A 94 -25.53 -1.19 20.57
C LEU A 94 -26.96 -1.49 20.06
N PRO A 95 -27.96 -0.64 20.37
CA PRO A 95 -29.29 -0.74 19.80
C PRO A 95 -29.26 -0.48 18.30
N LEU A 96 -30.27 -1.01 17.57
CA LEU A 96 -30.32 -0.97 16.11
C LEU A 96 -30.20 0.46 15.55
N TRP A 97 -30.84 1.44 16.16
CA TRP A 97 -30.75 2.84 15.72
C TRP A 97 -29.34 3.40 15.83
N ALA A 98 -28.58 3.01 16.86
CA ALA A 98 -27.19 3.44 17.04
C ALA A 98 -26.29 2.81 15.96
N ARG A 99 -26.46 1.52 15.63
CA ARG A 99 -25.72 0.85 14.54
C ARG A 99 -25.98 1.50 13.19
N ILE A 100 -27.25 1.84 12.90
CA ILE A 100 -27.59 2.52 11.65
C ILE A 100 -26.97 3.91 11.58
N SER A 101 -27.01 4.68 12.69
CA SER A 101 -26.42 6.03 12.70
C SER A 101 -24.91 6.02 12.56
N THR A 102 -24.22 5.08 13.21
CA THR A 102 -22.75 4.90 13.06
C THR A 102 -22.38 4.46 11.64
N PHE A 103 -23.19 3.59 11.04
CA PHE A 103 -22.98 3.17 9.66
C PHE A 103 -23.19 4.31 8.66
N ILE A 104 -24.20 5.15 8.83
CA ILE A 104 -24.43 6.35 7.99
C ILE A 104 -23.23 7.32 8.12
N LEU A 105 -22.72 7.54 9.33
CA LEU A 105 -21.56 8.39 9.54
C LEU A 105 -20.30 7.80 8.86
N LEU A 106 -20.11 6.48 8.90
CA LEU A 106 -19.05 5.80 8.17
C LEU A 106 -19.16 6.03 6.66
N LEU A 107 -20.35 5.93 6.08
CA LEU A 107 -20.56 6.18 4.66
C LEU A 107 -20.22 7.63 4.26
N ILE A 108 -20.58 8.60 5.09
CA ILE A 108 -20.23 10.02 4.87
C ILE A 108 -18.70 10.20 4.89
N LEU A 109 -18.01 9.56 5.84
CA LEU A 109 -16.56 9.60 5.92
C LEU A 109 -15.90 8.93 4.70
N VAL A 110 -16.41 7.79 4.25
CA VAL A 110 -15.89 7.08 3.06
C VAL A 110 -16.11 7.87 1.77
N VAL A 111 -17.17 8.67 1.67
CA VAL A 111 -17.43 9.53 0.50
C VAL A 111 -16.62 10.84 0.56
N SER A 112 -16.16 11.28 1.73
CA SER A 112 -15.44 12.55 1.90
C SER A 112 -14.18 12.72 1.02
N PRO A 113 -13.37 11.68 0.70
CA PRO A 113 -12.26 11.80 -0.25
C PRO A 113 -12.67 12.25 -1.65
N LEU A 114 -13.90 11.91 -2.07
CA LEU A 114 -14.43 12.35 -3.37
C LEU A 114 -14.57 13.89 -3.41
N GLY A 115 -14.93 14.52 -2.29
CA GLY A 115 -14.98 15.98 -2.18
C GLY A 115 -13.60 16.63 -2.38
N ILE A 116 -12.53 16.01 -1.83
CA ILE A 116 -11.15 16.47 -2.03
C ILE A 116 -10.75 16.31 -3.50
N ALA A 117 -11.09 15.17 -4.12
CA ALA A 117 -10.80 14.92 -5.53
C ALA A 117 -11.52 15.92 -6.46
N ILE A 118 -12.79 16.19 -6.21
CA ILE A 118 -13.57 17.19 -6.99
C ILE A 118 -12.97 18.58 -6.83
N LYS A 119 -12.56 18.96 -5.61
CA LYS A 119 -11.90 20.25 -5.37
C LYS A 119 -10.58 20.36 -6.12
N ALA A 120 -9.75 19.31 -6.10
CA ALA A 120 -8.50 19.25 -6.85
C ALA A 120 -8.74 19.41 -8.36
N LEU A 121 -9.73 18.72 -8.91
CA LEU A 121 -10.10 18.84 -10.34
C LEU A 121 -10.57 20.24 -10.71
N ARG A 122 -11.35 20.91 -9.85
CA ARG A 122 -11.79 22.30 -10.09
C ARG A 122 -10.63 23.29 -10.05
N GLU A 123 -9.72 23.14 -9.07
CA GLU A 123 -8.54 24.01 -8.96
C GLU A 123 -7.65 23.87 -10.21
N ASP A 124 -7.48 22.68 -10.73
CA ASP A 124 -6.68 22.42 -11.92
C ASP A 124 -7.35 22.94 -13.22
N SER A 125 -8.65 22.74 -13.36
CA SER A 125 -9.43 23.29 -14.49
C SER A 125 -9.34 24.82 -14.52
N ASN A 126 -9.45 25.47 -13.37
CA ASN A 126 -9.32 26.94 -13.28
C ASN A 126 -7.91 27.44 -13.66
N ARG A 127 -6.87 26.69 -13.27
CA ARG A 127 -5.49 27.02 -13.68
C ARG A 127 -5.24 26.83 -15.17
N SER A 128 -5.80 25.79 -15.75
CA SER A 128 -5.71 25.54 -17.19
C SER A 128 -6.38 26.65 -17.96
N LEU A 129 -7.55 27.16 -17.51
CA LEU A 129 -8.23 28.31 -18.08
C LEU A 129 -7.42 29.60 -17.93
N GLN A 130 -6.79 29.85 -16.77
CA GLN A 130 -5.93 31.02 -16.56
C GLN A 130 -4.69 30.97 -17.45
N LYS A 131 -4.03 29.83 -17.61
CA LYS A 131 -2.89 29.69 -18.53
C LYS A 131 -3.29 29.96 -19.96
N PHE A 132 -4.42 29.41 -20.40
CA PHE A 132 -4.95 29.66 -21.75
C PHE A 132 -5.26 31.16 -21.96
N SER A 133 -5.87 31.83 -20.98
CA SER A 133 -6.15 33.28 -21.03
C SER A 133 -4.88 34.14 -21.11
N ILE A 134 -3.84 33.78 -20.33
CA ILE A 134 -2.54 34.49 -20.36
C ILE A 134 -1.86 34.29 -21.72
N GLU A 135 -1.87 33.07 -22.26
CA GLU A 135 -1.27 32.74 -23.55
C GLU A 135 -2.00 33.43 -24.69
N THR A 136 -3.33 33.54 -24.65
CA THR A 136 -4.15 34.28 -25.60
C THR A 136 -3.85 35.79 -25.54
N ASN A 137 -3.72 36.37 -24.34
CA ASN A 137 -3.39 37.77 -24.16
C ASN A 137 -1.97 38.09 -24.67
N LEU A 138 -0.98 37.25 -24.43
CA LEU A 138 0.38 37.38 -24.95
C LEU A 138 0.42 37.32 -26.48
N LEU A 139 -0.41 36.48 -27.11
CA LEU A 139 -0.53 36.38 -28.55
C LEU A 139 -1.22 37.64 -29.14
N THR A 140 -2.19 38.22 -28.43
CA THR A 140 -2.89 39.44 -28.84
C THR A 140 -1.97 40.66 -28.74
N ASP A 141 -1.22 40.80 -27.63
CA ASP A 141 -0.22 41.87 -27.46
C ASP A 141 0.92 41.78 -28.48
N SER A 142 1.33 40.57 -28.87
CA SER A 142 2.33 40.38 -29.93
C SER A 142 1.79 40.74 -31.33
N ALA A 143 0.47 40.60 -31.57
CA ALA A 143 -0.18 40.96 -32.81
C ALA A 143 -0.38 42.49 -32.92
N GLU A 144 -0.61 43.19 -31.81
CA GLU A 144 -0.72 44.68 -31.84
C GLU A 144 0.64 45.40 -32.04
N GLN A 145 1.77 44.77 -31.71
CA GLN A 145 3.10 45.33 -31.98
C GLN A 145 3.56 45.21 -33.43
N ILE A 146 2.85 44.47 -34.28
CA ILE A 146 3.20 44.27 -35.71
C ILE A 146 2.49 45.30 -36.64
N THR A 147 1.60 46.13 -36.13
CA THR A 147 0.91 47.16 -36.92
C THR A 147 1.51 48.56 -36.78
N SER A 148 2.76 48.75 -37.23
CA SER A 148 3.21 50.07 -37.69
C SER A 148 4.08 49.91 -38.95
N PRO A 149 3.67 50.43 -40.10
CA PRO A 149 4.36 50.21 -41.36
C PRO A 149 5.53 51.17 -41.49
N LYS A 150 6.76 50.63 -41.51
CA LYS A 150 7.87 51.34 -42.20
C LYS A 150 8.15 50.61 -43.51
N PHE A 151 7.68 51.24 -44.56
CA PHE A 151 7.99 51.02 -45.94
C PHE A 151 9.49 51.17 -46.18
N SER A 152 10.18 50.15 -46.60
CA SER A 152 11.40 50.25 -47.42
C SER A 152 11.57 48.96 -48.24
N THR A 153 11.57 49.19 -49.51
CA THR A 153 11.72 48.29 -50.63
C THR A 153 13.10 47.64 -50.64
N ALA A 154 13.14 46.32 -50.70
CA ALA A 154 14.19 45.55 -51.41
C ALA A 154 13.69 44.09 -51.56
N GLU A 155 13.63 43.69 -52.80
CA GLU A 155 13.35 42.33 -53.27
C GLU A 155 14.51 41.39 -52.87
N ASP A 156 14.22 40.23 -52.29
CA ASP A 156 15.03 39.03 -52.43
C ASP A 156 14.21 37.75 -52.14
N PRO A 157 14.55 36.61 -52.67
CA PRO A 157 13.61 35.55 -53.00
C PRO A 157 13.27 34.63 -51.82
N VAL A 158 12.05 34.12 -51.86
CA VAL A 158 11.43 33.22 -50.89
C VAL A 158 12.19 31.88 -50.85
N GLU A 159 12.96 31.64 -49.80
CA GLU A 159 13.54 30.36 -49.47
C GLU A 159 12.61 29.61 -48.52
N TYR A 160 12.06 28.48 -49.00
CA TYR A 160 11.24 27.59 -48.16
C TYR A 160 12.12 26.88 -47.16
N HIS A 161 12.17 27.31 -45.92
CA HIS A 161 12.74 26.51 -44.85
C HIS A 161 11.80 25.36 -44.49
N GLN A 162 12.25 24.16 -44.80
CA GLN A 162 11.71 22.89 -44.27
C GLN A 162 11.78 22.95 -42.75
N LEU A 163 10.67 22.59 -42.07
CA LEU A 163 10.67 22.30 -40.64
C LEU A 163 11.73 21.23 -40.31
N PRO A 164 12.60 21.44 -39.32
CA PRO A 164 13.52 20.42 -38.87
C PRO A 164 12.72 19.32 -38.17
N SER A 165 12.78 18.11 -38.71
CA SER A 165 12.46 16.88 -37.97
C SER A 165 13.33 16.84 -36.74
N GLY A 166 12.70 16.89 -35.57
CA GLY A 166 13.38 17.06 -34.32
C GLY A 166 14.20 15.85 -33.89
N ASP A 167 15.48 15.92 -34.08
CA ASP A 167 16.49 15.27 -33.27
C ASP A 167 17.29 16.36 -32.54
N SER A 168 16.69 17.01 -31.56
CA SER A 168 17.42 17.85 -30.64
C SER A 168 18.17 16.95 -29.67
N LYS A 169 19.37 16.53 -30.07
CA LYS A 169 20.42 16.15 -29.12
C LYS A 169 20.72 17.38 -28.27
N VAL A 170 20.01 17.51 -27.13
CA VAL A 170 20.43 18.36 -26.03
C VAL A 170 21.78 17.82 -25.59
N LYS A 171 22.84 18.59 -25.80
CA LYS A 171 24.16 18.39 -25.18
C LYS A 171 23.98 18.61 -23.69
N GLY A 172 23.50 17.57 -22.97
CA GLY A 172 23.60 17.50 -21.52
C GLY A 172 25.08 17.38 -21.15
N THR A 173 25.49 18.18 -20.20
CA THR A 173 26.80 18.15 -19.54
C THR A 173 27.14 16.73 -19.12
N SER A 174 28.41 16.35 -19.09
CA SER A 174 28.88 14.97 -18.77
C SER A 174 28.35 14.45 -17.43
N ASP A 175 27.97 15.32 -16.51
CA ASP A 175 27.37 14.99 -15.22
C ASP A 175 25.92 14.51 -15.32
N ASP A 176 25.12 15.05 -16.26
CA ASP A 176 23.73 14.56 -16.49
C ASP A 176 23.71 13.15 -17.11
N LYS A 177 24.71 12.78 -17.90
CA LYS A 177 24.81 11.41 -18.43
C LYS A 177 25.20 10.37 -17.38
N MET A 178 25.92 10.77 -16.31
CA MET A 178 26.24 9.89 -15.19
C MET A 178 25.02 9.64 -14.27
N LEU A 179 24.09 10.61 -14.18
CA LEU A 179 22.86 10.49 -13.42
C LEU A 179 21.79 9.62 -14.12
N VAL A 180 21.85 9.51 -15.45
CA VAL A 180 20.88 8.74 -16.27
C VAL A 180 21.23 7.26 -16.40
N ASN A 181 22.43 6.85 -15.99
CA ASN A 181 22.85 5.44 -16.05
C ASN A 181 22.44 4.63 -14.82
N GLU A 182 21.21 4.87 -14.30
CA GLU A 182 20.56 3.90 -13.43
C GLU A 182 20.27 2.65 -14.24
N GLU A 183 20.74 1.54 -13.78
CA GLU A 183 20.42 0.24 -14.33
C GLU A 183 18.89 0.02 -14.21
N GLN A 184 18.17 0.41 -15.27
CA GLN A 184 16.76 0.10 -15.45
C GLN A 184 16.64 -1.38 -15.79
N LEU A 185 16.55 -2.23 -14.78
CA LEU A 185 16.54 -3.66 -14.95
C LEU A 185 15.21 -4.15 -15.52
N ASN A 186 15.26 -4.96 -16.58
CA ASN A 186 14.13 -5.75 -17.02
C ASN A 186 13.84 -6.88 -16.03
N LEU A 187 12.63 -7.46 -16.06
CA LEU A 187 12.24 -8.55 -15.17
C LEU A 187 13.26 -9.72 -15.16
N LEU A 188 13.70 -10.18 -16.34
CA LEU A 188 14.66 -11.28 -16.43
C LEU A 188 16.02 -10.92 -15.82
N GLN A 189 16.46 -9.69 -15.99
CA GLN A 189 17.70 -9.19 -15.39
C GLN A 189 17.55 -9.11 -13.87
N ALA A 190 16.43 -8.57 -13.37
CA ALA A 190 16.13 -8.51 -11.94
C ALA A 190 16.13 -9.91 -11.32
N MET A 191 15.46 -10.89 -11.94
CA MET A 191 15.40 -12.28 -11.47
C MET A 191 16.77 -12.98 -11.45
N ARG A 192 17.73 -12.54 -12.24
CA ARG A 192 19.12 -13.05 -12.19
C ARG A 192 19.91 -12.48 -11.00
N THR A 193 19.42 -11.42 -10.34
CA THR A 193 20.10 -10.82 -9.20
C THR A 193 19.78 -11.56 -7.91
N VAL A 194 20.75 -11.67 -7.03
CA VAL A 194 20.55 -12.20 -5.67
C VAL A 194 19.60 -11.32 -4.86
N ASN A 195 19.60 -10.01 -5.12
CA ASN A 195 18.74 -9.05 -4.43
C ASN A 195 17.24 -9.35 -4.64
N PHE A 196 16.84 -9.78 -5.85
CA PHE A 196 15.48 -10.19 -6.15
C PHE A 196 15.05 -11.38 -5.28
N TRP A 197 15.86 -12.42 -5.22
CA TRP A 197 15.53 -13.63 -4.45
C TRP A 197 15.55 -13.42 -2.95
N MET A 198 16.47 -12.57 -2.44
CA MET A 198 16.44 -12.18 -1.02
C MET A 198 15.15 -11.46 -0.66
N LEU A 199 14.71 -10.50 -1.49
CA LEU A 199 13.45 -9.79 -1.30
C LEU A 199 12.25 -10.75 -1.44
N PHE A 200 12.27 -11.64 -2.44
CA PHE A 200 11.21 -12.63 -2.67
C PHE A 200 11.04 -13.59 -1.48
N ILE A 201 12.14 -14.12 -0.94
CA ILE A 201 12.13 -15.01 0.25
C ILE A 201 11.62 -14.25 1.49
N ALA A 202 12.10 -13.03 1.71
CA ALA A 202 11.62 -12.19 2.81
C ALA A 202 10.10 -11.98 2.73
N MET A 203 9.56 -11.78 1.50
CA MET A 203 8.12 -11.62 1.25
C MET A 203 7.33 -12.93 1.44
N ILE A 204 7.84 -14.09 1.01
CA ILE A 204 7.21 -15.39 1.30
C ILE A 204 7.04 -15.55 2.80
N CYS A 205 8.12 -15.36 3.57
CA CYS A 205 8.12 -15.55 5.02
C CYS A 205 7.19 -14.55 5.72
N GLY A 206 7.26 -13.29 5.38
CA GLY A 206 6.51 -12.24 6.04
C GLY A 206 5.03 -12.19 5.61
N MET A 207 4.77 -11.95 4.33
CA MET A 207 3.39 -11.88 3.83
C MET A 207 2.65 -13.21 3.97
N GLY A 208 3.34 -14.32 3.75
CA GLY A 208 2.76 -15.64 3.92
C GLY A 208 2.32 -15.91 5.34
N SER A 209 3.16 -15.60 6.33
CA SER A 209 2.82 -15.73 7.76
C SER A 209 1.66 -14.80 8.16
N GLY A 210 1.66 -13.54 7.70
CA GLY A 210 0.57 -12.60 7.98
C GLY A 210 -0.77 -13.07 7.41
N LEU A 211 -0.79 -13.52 6.15
CA LEU A 211 -1.99 -14.09 5.54
C LEU A 211 -2.44 -15.39 6.23
N ALA A 212 -1.51 -16.25 6.64
CA ALA A 212 -1.86 -17.45 7.37
C ALA A 212 -2.53 -17.12 8.71
N THR A 213 -2.05 -16.11 9.42
CA THR A 213 -2.65 -15.67 10.69
C THR A 213 -4.08 -15.17 10.46
N ILE A 214 -4.33 -14.27 9.51
CA ILE A 214 -5.68 -13.73 9.30
C ILE A 214 -6.65 -14.77 8.71
N ASN A 215 -6.20 -15.61 7.79
CA ASN A 215 -7.04 -16.63 7.15
C ASN A 215 -7.53 -17.69 8.17
N ASN A 216 -6.76 -17.94 9.21
CA ASN A 216 -7.10 -18.92 10.24
C ASN A 216 -7.55 -18.26 11.56
N MET A 217 -7.76 -16.93 11.59
CA MET A 217 -8.08 -16.18 12.81
C MET A 217 -9.33 -16.70 13.51
N SER A 218 -10.38 -17.03 12.75
CA SER A 218 -11.62 -17.59 13.31
C SER A 218 -11.37 -18.93 13.97
N GLN A 219 -10.65 -19.82 13.29
CA GLN A 219 -10.36 -21.17 13.79
C GLN A 219 -9.45 -21.13 15.03
N ILE A 220 -8.48 -20.20 15.06
CA ILE A 220 -7.62 -19.97 16.22
C ILE A 220 -8.45 -19.43 17.39
N GLY A 221 -9.33 -18.45 17.15
CA GLY A 221 -10.20 -17.89 18.17
C GLY A 221 -11.15 -18.93 18.76
N GLU A 222 -11.81 -19.73 17.92
CA GLU A 222 -12.71 -20.81 18.34
C GLU A 222 -11.98 -21.85 19.21
N SER A 223 -10.76 -22.25 18.83
CA SER A 223 -9.97 -23.20 19.62
C SER A 223 -9.58 -22.67 21.00
N LEU A 224 -9.45 -21.36 21.13
CA LEU A 224 -9.16 -20.65 22.38
C LEU A 224 -10.43 -20.24 23.14
N ASN A 225 -11.62 -20.70 22.74
CA ASN A 225 -12.93 -20.40 23.31
C ASN A 225 -13.34 -18.90 23.24
N TYR A 226 -12.84 -18.15 22.25
CA TYR A 226 -13.34 -16.80 22.00
C TYR A 226 -14.75 -16.86 21.40
N THR A 227 -15.58 -15.90 21.77
CA THR A 227 -16.91 -15.74 21.18
C THR A 227 -16.84 -15.24 19.73
N THR A 228 -17.88 -15.48 18.94
CA THR A 228 -17.95 -14.99 17.55
C THR A 228 -17.80 -13.46 17.47
N THR A 229 -18.33 -12.73 18.46
CA THR A 229 -18.19 -11.27 18.52
C THR A 229 -16.74 -10.84 18.73
N GLU A 230 -16.01 -11.50 19.62
CA GLU A 230 -14.58 -11.24 19.84
C GLU A 230 -13.76 -11.56 18.60
N ILE A 231 -14.06 -12.66 17.91
CA ILE A 231 -13.38 -13.04 16.65
C ILE A 231 -13.62 -12.00 15.57
N ASN A 232 -14.86 -11.55 15.38
CA ASN A 232 -15.19 -10.50 14.41
C ASN A 232 -14.45 -9.19 14.73
N SER A 233 -14.36 -8.84 16.01
CA SER A 233 -13.61 -7.68 16.47
C SER A 233 -12.10 -7.81 16.18
N LEU A 234 -11.51 -8.99 16.39
CA LEU A 234 -10.11 -9.26 16.07
C LEU A 234 -9.82 -9.10 14.58
N VAL A 235 -10.68 -9.63 13.70
CA VAL A 235 -10.54 -9.52 12.25
C VAL A 235 -10.69 -8.07 11.78
N SER A 236 -11.63 -7.34 12.37
CA SER A 236 -11.83 -5.92 12.08
C SER A 236 -10.63 -5.07 12.53
N LEU A 237 -10.14 -5.30 13.75
CA LEU A 237 -8.95 -4.63 14.30
C LEU A 237 -7.69 -4.96 13.48
N TRP A 238 -7.55 -6.20 13.00
CA TRP A 238 -6.46 -6.56 12.09
C TRP A 238 -6.40 -5.65 10.85
N SER A 239 -7.55 -5.37 10.24
CA SER A 239 -7.62 -4.48 9.08
C SER A 239 -7.12 -3.07 9.40
N ILE A 240 -7.43 -2.56 10.61
CA ILE A 240 -6.96 -1.26 11.08
C ILE A 240 -5.44 -1.28 11.33
N TRP A 241 -4.93 -2.33 11.99
CA TRP A 241 -3.49 -2.47 12.22
C TRP A 241 -2.70 -2.61 10.93
N ASN A 242 -3.23 -3.35 9.95
CA ASN A 242 -2.68 -3.45 8.60
C ASN A 242 -2.62 -2.08 7.91
N PHE A 243 -3.69 -1.27 8.00
CA PHE A 243 -3.68 0.09 7.48
C PHE A 243 -2.61 0.96 8.16
N LEU A 244 -2.58 0.97 9.50
CA LEU A 244 -1.61 1.75 10.27
C LEU A 244 -0.16 1.33 9.96
N GLY A 245 0.06 0.03 9.76
CA GLY A 245 1.36 -0.51 9.34
C GLY A 245 1.77 0.02 7.96
N ARG A 246 0.87 -0.02 6.96
CA ARG A 246 1.14 0.51 5.61
C ARG A 246 1.47 1.99 5.64
N PHE A 247 0.65 2.77 6.33
CA PHE A 247 0.82 4.21 6.42
C PHE A 247 2.06 4.59 7.23
N GLY A 248 2.23 3.99 8.42
CA GLY A 248 3.32 4.28 9.34
C GLY A 248 4.69 3.91 8.77
N ALA A 249 4.82 2.72 8.17
CA ALA A 249 6.09 2.28 7.59
C ALA A 249 6.51 3.15 6.40
N GLY A 250 5.56 3.56 5.56
CA GLY A 250 5.82 4.50 4.46
C GLY A 250 6.40 5.80 5.00
N TYR A 251 5.68 6.44 5.91
CA TYR A 251 6.10 7.73 6.49
C TYR A 251 7.42 7.63 7.26
N VAL A 252 7.56 6.64 8.14
CA VAL A 252 8.77 6.45 8.96
C VAL A 252 9.97 6.16 8.08
N SER A 253 9.86 5.28 7.08
CA SER A 253 10.97 4.95 6.19
C SER A 253 11.42 6.15 5.36
N ASP A 254 10.47 7.00 4.89
CA ASP A 254 10.79 8.24 4.18
C ASP A 254 11.50 9.25 5.09
N TYR A 255 10.99 9.45 6.30
CA TYR A 255 11.59 10.36 7.27
C TYR A 255 13.03 9.97 7.60
N PHE A 256 13.28 8.69 7.91
CA PHE A 256 14.63 8.24 8.26
C PHE A 256 15.58 8.18 7.06
N LEU A 257 15.08 7.93 5.86
CA LEU A 257 15.87 8.01 4.64
C LEU A 257 16.39 9.45 4.43
N HIS A 258 15.50 10.46 4.59
CA HIS A 258 15.87 11.87 4.40
C HIS A 258 16.70 12.44 5.56
N SER A 259 16.43 12.04 6.81
CA SER A 259 17.09 12.63 7.99
C SER A 259 18.41 11.95 8.36
N ARG A 260 18.52 10.64 8.17
CA ARG A 260 19.67 9.83 8.61
C ARG A 260 20.30 8.97 7.51
N GLY A 261 19.79 9.01 6.30
CA GLY A 261 20.28 8.18 5.20
C GLY A 261 20.06 6.67 5.40
N CYS A 262 19.09 6.27 6.25
CA CYS A 262 18.84 4.87 6.51
C CYS A 262 18.22 4.18 5.29
N ALA A 263 18.87 3.14 4.79
CA ALA A 263 18.36 2.36 3.67
C ALA A 263 17.06 1.63 4.04
N ARG A 264 16.04 1.67 3.17
CA ARG A 264 14.72 1.07 3.42
C ARG A 264 14.71 -0.42 3.72
N PRO A 265 15.59 -1.27 3.16
CA PRO A 265 15.66 -2.69 3.56
C PRO A 265 15.88 -2.91 5.06
N LEU A 266 16.46 -1.93 5.79
CA LEU A 266 16.59 -2.02 7.25
C LEU A 266 15.22 -2.07 7.95
N PHE A 267 14.25 -1.30 7.46
CA PHE A 267 12.89 -1.33 8.01
C PHE A 267 12.18 -2.65 7.73
N MET A 268 12.50 -3.30 6.60
CA MET A 268 12.02 -4.65 6.30
C MET A 268 12.58 -5.67 7.31
N VAL A 269 13.87 -5.57 7.67
CA VAL A 269 14.48 -6.41 8.71
C VAL A 269 13.76 -6.24 10.05
N ILE A 270 13.54 -4.99 10.47
CA ILE A 270 12.90 -4.67 11.74
C ILE A 270 11.47 -5.21 11.79
N THR A 271 10.68 -4.99 10.73
CA THR A 271 9.29 -5.44 10.69
C THR A 271 9.17 -6.97 10.69
N LEU A 272 10.07 -7.69 10.00
CA LEU A 272 10.10 -9.15 10.02
C LEU A 272 10.53 -9.71 11.38
N ALA A 273 11.49 -9.07 12.04
CA ALA A 273 11.91 -9.45 13.39
C ALA A 273 10.78 -9.23 14.42
N ILE A 274 10.09 -8.09 14.38
CA ILE A 274 8.92 -7.83 15.24
C ILE A 274 7.79 -8.81 14.94
N MET A 275 7.57 -9.17 13.67
CA MET A 275 6.59 -10.15 13.28
C MET A 275 6.89 -11.55 13.84
N SER A 276 8.18 -11.94 13.89
CA SER A 276 8.59 -13.18 14.55
C SER A 276 8.21 -13.18 16.05
N ILE A 277 8.44 -12.03 16.74
CA ILE A 277 8.01 -11.86 18.13
C ILE A 277 6.48 -11.97 18.24
N GLY A 278 5.73 -11.33 17.34
CA GLY A 278 4.26 -11.42 17.32
C GLY A 278 3.75 -12.85 17.18
N ASN A 279 4.36 -13.64 16.30
CA ASN A 279 4.04 -15.06 16.15
C ASN A 279 4.37 -15.87 17.43
N LEU A 280 5.48 -15.57 18.11
CA LEU A 280 5.81 -16.20 19.39
C LEU A 280 4.81 -15.83 20.49
N VAL A 281 4.34 -14.59 20.52
CA VAL A 281 3.29 -14.14 21.45
C VAL A 281 2.00 -14.96 21.22
N ILE A 282 1.56 -15.13 19.97
CA ILE A 282 0.37 -15.96 19.67
C ILE A 282 0.63 -17.42 20.07
N ALA A 283 1.82 -17.96 19.77
CA ALA A 283 2.20 -19.33 20.13
C ALA A 283 2.14 -19.59 21.65
N SER A 284 2.38 -18.57 22.48
CA SER A 284 2.35 -18.71 23.93
C SER A 284 0.96 -19.10 24.50
N GLY A 285 -0.11 -18.77 23.76
CA GLY A 285 -1.49 -19.06 24.16
C GLY A 285 -1.94 -18.42 25.49
N LEU A 286 -1.20 -17.42 25.98
CA LEU A 286 -1.57 -16.68 27.18
C LEU A 286 -2.89 -15.93 27.00
N PRO A 287 -3.67 -15.65 28.06
CA PRO A 287 -4.87 -14.85 27.95
C PRO A 287 -4.56 -13.49 27.31
N GLY A 288 -5.29 -13.12 26.26
CA GLY A 288 -5.04 -11.90 25.48
C GLY A 288 -3.86 -11.94 24.51
N ALA A 289 -3.08 -13.00 24.46
CA ALA A 289 -1.94 -13.13 23.53
C ALA A 289 -2.36 -13.02 22.07
N LEU A 290 -3.55 -13.50 21.72
CA LEU A 290 -4.08 -13.39 20.38
C LEU A 290 -4.33 -11.92 19.98
N TYR A 291 -4.83 -11.09 20.89
CA TYR A 291 -5.00 -9.63 20.66
C TYR A 291 -3.64 -8.95 20.46
N ALA A 292 -2.71 -9.12 21.43
CA ALA A 292 -1.39 -8.50 21.36
C ALA A 292 -0.59 -8.96 20.12
N GLY A 293 -0.61 -10.27 19.84
CA GLY A 293 0.06 -10.85 18.68
C GLY A 293 -0.56 -10.37 17.36
N SER A 294 -1.91 -10.26 17.27
CA SER A 294 -2.58 -9.76 16.07
C SER A 294 -2.23 -8.31 15.77
N VAL A 295 -2.05 -7.46 16.78
CA VAL A 295 -1.54 -6.09 16.61
C VAL A 295 -0.16 -6.09 15.96
N LEU A 296 0.79 -6.84 16.56
CA LEU A 296 2.17 -6.89 16.08
C LEU A 296 2.25 -7.45 14.65
N VAL A 297 1.62 -8.60 14.41
CA VAL A 297 1.63 -9.25 13.10
C VAL A 297 0.89 -8.40 12.06
N GLY A 298 -0.25 -7.80 12.41
CA GLY A 298 -1.04 -6.94 11.52
C GLY A 298 -0.28 -5.68 11.08
N VAL A 299 0.35 -4.97 12.01
CA VAL A 299 1.18 -3.79 11.71
C VAL A 299 2.37 -4.17 10.83
N CYS A 300 3.08 -5.26 11.16
CA CYS A 300 4.22 -5.72 10.38
C CYS A 300 3.83 -6.18 8.97
N TYR A 301 2.72 -6.90 8.84
CA TYR A 301 2.16 -7.30 7.55
C TYR A 301 1.83 -6.09 6.66
N GLY A 302 1.16 -5.09 7.23
CA GLY A 302 0.88 -3.84 6.54
C GLY A 302 2.16 -3.10 6.12
N SER A 303 3.15 -3.04 7.00
CA SER A 303 4.43 -2.40 6.73
C SER A 303 5.15 -3.00 5.52
N GLN A 304 5.12 -4.32 5.36
CA GLN A 304 5.74 -5.01 4.23
C GLN A 304 5.09 -4.65 2.89
N TRP A 305 3.76 -4.48 2.85
CA TRP A 305 3.04 -4.02 1.66
C TRP A 305 3.44 -2.62 1.22
N SER A 306 3.84 -1.77 2.15
CA SER A 306 4.33 -0.41 1.87
C SER A 306 5.82 -0.39 1.47
N LEU A 307 6.65 -1.15 2.17
CA LEU A 307 8.10 -1.18 1.94
C LEU A 307 8.51 -1.90 0.66
N MET A 308 7.82 -3.00 0.30
CA MET A 308 8.19 -3.83 -0.85
C MET A 308 8.21 -3.06 -2.17
N PRO A 309 7.14 -2.34 -2.59
CA PRO A 309 7.16 -1.63 -3.86
C PRO A 309 8.19 -0.52 -3.89
N THR A 310 8.43 0.14 -2.76
CA THR A 310 9.42 1.21 -2.66
C THR A 310 10.84 0.67 -2.81
N ILE A 311 11.17 -0.41 -2.09
CA ILE A 311 12.45 -1.10 -2.22
C ILE A 311 12.64 -1.61 -3.66
N THR A 312 11.57 -2.16 -4.26
CA THR A 312 11.61 -2.65 -5.65
C THR A 312 11.93 -1.54 -6.63
N SER A 313 11.29 -0.38 -6.52
CA SER A 313 11.53 0.75 -7.43
C SER A 313 12.91 1.38 -7.25
N GLU A 314 13.44 1.37 -6.02
CA GLU A 314 14.75 1.95 -5.71
C GLU A 314 15.90 1.04 -6.18
N ILE A 315 15.76 -0.29 -6.03
CA ILE A 315 16.83 -1.25 -6.38
C ILE A 315 16.82 -1.62 -7.87
N PHE A 316 15.63 -1.79 -8.48
CA PHE A 316 15.50 -2.31 -9.85
C PHE A 316 15.12 -1.23 -10.89
N GLY A 317 14.86 0.00 -10.44
CA GLY A 317 14.44 1.11 -11.30
C GLY A 317 12.93 1.22 -11.49
N VAL A 318 12.49 2.37 -12.00
CA VAL A 318 11.05 2.74 -12.07
C VAL A 318 10.38 2.24 -13.35
N VAL A 319 11.13 2.12 -14.47
CA VAL A 319 10.55 1.82 -15.80
C VAL A 319 9.82 0.47 -15.82
N HIS A 320 10.43 -0.57 -15.27
CA HIS A 320 9.86 -1.93 -15.23
C HIS A 320 9.33 -2.32 -13.84
N MET A 321 9.22 -1.34 -12.92
CA MET A 321 8.79 -1.55 -11.54
C MET A 321 7.49 -2.36 -11.46
N GLY A 322 6.48 -2.02 -12.25
CA GLY A 322 5.17 -2.68 -12.21
C GLY A 322 5.25 -4.19 -12.45
N THR A 323 6.04 -4.61 -13.45
CA THR A 323 6.22 -6.04 -13.77
C THR A 323 7.02 -6.77 -12.68
N ILE A 324 8.10 -6.16 -12.19
CA ILE A 324 8.95 -6.75 -11.14
C ILE A 324 8.17 -6.85 -9.83
N PHE A 325 7.45 -5.78 -9.44
CA PHE A 325 6.60 -5.74 -8.26
C PHE A 325 5.53 -6.82 -8.29
N ASN A 326 4.77 -6.94 -9.40
CA ASN A 326 3.73 -7.97 -9.53
C ASN A 326 4.32 -9.39 -9.45
N THR A 327 5.53 -9.60 -9.97
CA THR A 327 6.21 -10.90 -9.86
C THR A 327 6.62 -11.19 -8.42
N ILE A 328 7.15 -10.21 -7.68
CA ILE A 328 7.47 -10.38 -6.24
C ILE A 328 6.20 -10.60 -5.41
N THR A 329 5.07 -9.98 -5.79
CA THR A 329 3.79 -10.16 -5.11
C THR A 329 3.29 -11.61 -5.13
N ILE A 330 3.73 -12.45 -6.09
CA ILE A 330 3.45 -13.89 -6.12
C ILE A 330 3.97 -14.60 -4.85
N ALA A 331 4.97 -14.04 -4.20
CA ALA A 331 5.46 -14.53 -2.90
C ALA A 331 4.34 -14.61 -1.84
N SER A 332 3.36 -13.68 -1.88
CA SER A 332 2.25 -13.62 -0.92
C SER A 332 1.32 -14.85 -1.01
N PRO A 333 0.70 -15.21 -2.15
CA PRO A 333 -0.11 -16.42 -2.24
C PRO A 333 0.70 -17.71 -2.07
N VAL A 334 1.96 -17.76 -2.52
CA VAL A 334 2.84 -18.92 -2.31
C VAL A 334 3.09 -19.12 -0.81
N GLY A 335 3.49 -18.06 -0.10
CA GLY A 335 3.69 -18.11 1.35
C GLY A 335 2.40 -18.43 2.11
N SER A 336 1.28 -17.85 1.71
CA SER A 336 -0.03 -18.16 2.29
C SER A 336 -0.40 -19.63 2.14
N TYR A 337 -0.21 -20.22 0.96
CA TYR A 337 -0.46 -21.65 0.75
C TYR A 337 0.43 -22.52 1.66
N ILE A 338 1.72 -22.19 1.74
CA ILE A 338 2.66 -22.95 2.58
C ILE A 338 2.24 -22.86 4.05
N PHE A 339 2.05 -21.66 4.58
CA PHE A 339 1.83 -21.50 6.03
C PHE A 339 0.38 -21.73 6.43
N SER A 340 -0.61 -21.28 5.67
CA SER A 340 -2.03 -21.45 6.03
C SER A 340 -2.49 -22.88 5.82
N VAL A 341 -2.24 -23.45 4.62
CA VAL A 341 -2.79 -24.75 4.25
C VAL A 341 -1.88 -25.88 4.72
N ARG A 342 -0.57 -25.81 4.40
CA ARG A 342 0.36 -26.93 4.65
C ARG A 342 0.86 -26.97 6.08
N VAL A 343 1.02 -25.84 6.76
CA VAL A 343 1.49 -25.81 8.16
C VAL A 343 0.30 -25.74 9.11
N VAL A 344 -0.48 -24.67 9.08
CA VAL A 344 -1.60 -24.48 10.03
C VAL A 344 -2.67 -25.54 9.84
N GLY A 345 -3.15 -25.74 8.61
CA GLY A 345 -4.21 -26.71 8.31
C GLY A 345 -3.79 -28.13 8.68
N TYR A 346 -2.60 -28.58 8.25
CA TYR A 346 -2.14 -29.94 8.53
C TYR A 346 -1.95 -30.20 10.04
N ILE A 347 -1.38 -29.24 10.79
CA ILE A 347 -1.16 -29.40 12.24
C ILE A 347 -2.52 -29.42 12.96
N TYR A 348 -3.43 -28.51 12.60
CA TYR A 348 -4.77 -28.47 13.16
C TYR A 348 -5.53 -29.78 12.92
N ASP A 349 -5.55 -30.28 11.68
CA ASP A 349 -6.25 -31.51 11.32
C ASP A 349 -5.68 -32.75 12.08
N LYS A 350 -4.37 -32.78 12.28
CA LYS A 350 -3.72 -33.83 13.03
C LYS A 350 -4.13 -33.79 14.50
N GLU A 351 -4.13 -32.66 15.15
CA GLU A 351 -4.54 -32.49 16.55
C GLU A 351 -6.06 -32.69 16.72
N ALA A 352 -6.88 -32.22 15.79
CA ALA A 352 -8.32 -32.45 15.79
C ALA A 352 -8.69 -33.93 15.64
N SER A 353 -7.98 -34.67 14.78
CA SER A 353 -8.17 -36.10 14.60
C SER A 353 -7.83 -36.87 15.88
N ALA A 354 -6.82 -36.43 16.62
CA ALA A 354 -6.47 -37.03 17.93
C ALA A 354 -7.50 -36.70 19.03
N ALA A 355 -8.16 -35.52 18.96
CA ALA A 355 -9.16 -35.07 19.94
C ALA A 355 -10.59 -35.51 19.65
N GLY A 356 -10.88 -36.08 18.47
CA GLY A 356 -12.16 -36.72 18.14
C GLY A 356 -13.10 -35.95 17.23
N LYS A 357 -13.05 -34.61 17.06
CA LYS A 357 -13.77 -33.81 16.03
C LYS A 357 -13.29 -32.36 15.90
N THR A 358 -13.02 -31.67 16.97
CA THR A 358 -12.54 -30.29 16.98
C THR A 358 -11.38 -30.18 17.95
N CYS A 359 -10.34 -29.41 17.54
CA CYS A 359 -9.20 -29.15 18.40
C CYS A 359 -9.52 -27.96 19.32
N THR A 360 -9.29 -28.11 20.61
CA THR A 360 -9.45 -27.05 21.63
C THR A 360 -8.15 -26.89 22.42
N GLY A 361 -7.81 -25.62 22.71
CA GLY A 361 -6.60 -25.29 23.46
C GLY A 361 -5.44 -24.81 22.58
N THR A 362 -4.37 -24.40 23.24
CA THR A 362 -3.18 -23.79 22.61
C THR A 362 -2.40 -24.74 21.71
N GLN A 363 -2.45 -26.03 22.02
CA GLN A 363 -1.75 -27.08 21.27
C GLN A 363 -2.13 -27.13 19.79
N CYS A 364 -3.35 -26.73 19.44
CA CYS A 364 -3.87 -26.73 18.07
C CYS A 364 -3.04 -25.87 17.12
N PHE A 365 -2.43 -24.79 17.61
CA PHE A 365 -1.74 -23.80 16.78
C PHE A 365 -0.33 -23.45 17.26
N MET A 366 0.07 -23.85 18.47
CA MET A 366 1.37 -23.51 19.06
C MET A 366 2.52 -23.84 18.10
N LEU A 367 2.56 -25.08 17.61
CA LEU A 367 3.61 -25.55 16.70
C LEU A 367 3.60 -24.77 15.38
N SER A 368 2.41 -24.46 14.83
CA SER A 368 2.27 -23.67 13.60
C SER A 368 2.87 -22.29 13.75
N PHE A 369 2.58 -21.60 14.86
CA PHE A 369 3.13 -20.27 15.12
C PHE A 369 4.62 -20.29 15.44
N LEU A 370 5.15 -21.33 16.06
CA LEU A 370 6.61 -21.52 16.23
C LEU A 370 7.32 -21.68 14.87
N ILE A 371 6.73 -22.44 13.95
CA ILE A 371 7.26 -22.59 12.59
C ILE A 371 7.21 -21.24 11.85
N MET A 372 6.10 -20.51 11.93
CA MET A 372 5.95 -19.18 11.31
C MET A 372 6.92 -18.16 11.93
N ALA A 373 7.15 -18.20 13.24
CA ALA A 373 8.14 -17.35 13.91
C ALA A 373 9.55 -17.62 13.40
N SER A 374 9.92 -18.91 13.26
CA SER A 374 11.20 -19.30 12.70
C SER A 374 11.36 -18.88 11.25
N ALA A 375 10.31 -19.04 10.44
CA ALA A 375 10.30 -18.61 9.04
C ALA A 375 10.42 -17.09 8.88
N THR A 376 9.70 -16.30 9.68
CA THR A 376 9.82 -14.84 9.65
C THR A 376 11.16 -14.33 10.13
N LEU A 377 11.81 -15.05 11.08
CA LEU A 377 13.19 -14.76 11.47
C LEU A 377 14.17 -15.06 10.31
N LEU A 378 14.01 -16.17 9.59
CA LEU A 378 14.79 -16.45 8.37
C LEU A 378 14.55 -15.38 7.29
N GLY A 379 13.32 -14.95 7.12
CA GLY A 379 12.98 -13.82 6.24
C GLY A 379 13.70 -12.52 6.66
N SER A 380 13.78 -12.25 7.97
CA SER A 380 14.52 -11.10 8.52
C SER A 380 16.02 -11.19 8.19
N LEU A 381 16.62 -12.39 8.29
CA LEU A 381 18.02 -12.60 7.91
C LEU A 381 18.25 -12.41 6.40
N ALA A 382 17.31 -12.87 5.55
CA ALA A 382 17.37 -12.60 4.11
C ALA A 382 17.28 -11.09 3.81
N ALA A 383 16.38 -10.35 4.46
CA ALA A 383 16.27 -8.91 4.36
C ALA A 383 17.53 -8.19 4.89
N LEU A 384 18.17 -8.71 5.93
CA LEU A 384 19.44 -8.20 6.46
C LEU A 384 20.57 -8.39 5.42
N GLY A 385 20.63 -9.53 4.76
CA GLY A 385 21.54 -9.75 3.64
C GLY A 385 21.31 -8.73 2.50
N LEU A 386 20.04 -8.47 2.15
CA LEU A 386 19.67 -7.44 1.18
C LEU A 386 20.13 -6.05 1.63
N TYR A 387 19.94 -5.70 2.91
CA TYR A 387 20.40 -4.43 3.47
C TYR A 387 21.90 -4.23 3.30
N PHE A 388 22.73 -5.21 3.69
CA PHE A 388 24.19 -5.09 3.57
C PHE A 388 24.63 -4.97 2.11
N ARG A 389 24.00 -5.68 1.18
CA ARG A 389 24.32 -5.61 -0.24
C ARG A 389 23.93 -4.27 -0.88
N THR A 390 22.84 -3.67 -0.42
CA THR A 390 22.29 -2.44 -1.03
C THR A 390 22.71 -1.17 -0.28
N LYS A 391 23.31 -1.26 0.91
CA LYS A 391 23.73 -0.12 1.72
C LYS A 391 24.63 0.87 0.97
N SER A 392 25.62 0.37 0.22
CA SER A 392 26.52 1.21 -0.58
C SER A 392 25.78 1.95 -1.69
N PHE A 393 24.86 1.27 -2.37
CA PHE A 393 23.99 1.86 -3.39
C PHE A 393 23.11 2.98 -2.83
N TYR A 394 22.49 2.79 -1.68
CA TYR A 394 21.70 3.83 -1.00
C TYR A 394 22.56 5.05 -0.64
N ASN A 395 23.75 4.85 -0.14
CA ASN A 395 24.66 5.95 0.23
C ASN A 395 25.16 6.74 -0.99
N GLN A 396 25.42 6.07 -2.13
CA GLN A 396 26.00 6.71 -3.30
C GLN A 396 24.96 7.33 -4.23
N VAL A 397 23.83 6.65 -4.46
CA VAL A 397 22.85 7.04 -5.47
C VAL A 397 21.66 7.77 -4.84
N ILE A 398 21.04 7.14 -3.86
CA ILE A 398 19.78 7.66 -3.32
C ILE A 398 19.99 8.94 -2.51
N LEU A 399 21.03 9.00 -1.67
CA LEU A 399 21.31 10.21 -0.88
C LEU A 399 21.74 11.38 -1.74
N ARG A 400 22.47 11.16 -2.84
CA ARG A 400 22.81 12.23 -3.79
C ARG A 400 21.55 12.84 -4.42
N ARG A 401 20.55 12.05 -4.78
CA ARG A 401 19.27 12.53 -5.31
C ARG A 401 18.46 13.35 -4.32
N LEU A 402 18.58 13.06 -3.04
CA LEU A 402 17.84 13.75 -1.98
C LEU A 402 18.49 15.10 -1.61
N ASN A 403 19.79 15.26 -1.87
CA ASN A 403 20.55 16.49 -1.61
C ASN A 403 20.59 17.45 -2.82
N LEU A 404 20.04 17.07 -3.98
CA LEU A 404 19.79 17.89 -5.15
C LEU A 404 18.32 18.34 -5.18
#